data_e9b097e4eefa1b1015b9ca0d6c7b5f9c
#
_entry.id   e9b097e4eefa1b1015b9ca0d6c7b5f9c
#
_cell.length_a   1.000
_cell.length_b   1.000
_cell.length_c   1.000
_cell.angle_alpha   90.00
_cell.angle_beta   90.00
_cell.angle_gamma   90.00
#
_symmetry.space_group_name_H-M   'P 1'
#
loop_
_entity.id
_entity.type
_entity.pdbx_description
1 polymer ?
#
loop_
_entity_poly.entity_id
_entity_poly.type
_entity_poly.pdbx_seq_one_letter_code
_entity_poly.pdbx_strand_id
1 'polypeptide(L)'
;MGVNEPPKGVITETVTDVFEDSALGSTDIALEESNGHRNVNKSSSTDAENMRRMGREQELVRNFRMFSMASFAAMATAVWEFALFQITPALVDGGRPSLMYSTIWNFVGFLPIYLSMAEMASMAPIAGAQYHWVSEFAPRSMQRVLSYVSGWTSTLALQAGNALGVLLVGTLIQTIIVVNVENYSAPAWHASLLVIAAVMIAFTGSVIGYKVLHYWQNAAFAIHVMAYFAVLIPIWVNAPEATHAQVWKGFENTGNWNSIGLAVLIGQLPGISFQVGIDAAAHMSEEVRNASTAVPRAMLLTYALNFVLLFPMILTACYHLPDIQPALDDSTTYPFVYILKQSMAAGWVTLILVIIVIILIGSNITFLSATSRDLYAFARDDGVPFSGWLAQLSKRQQVPQNAAIVTCVISFLLALIYIGSDVAFYAITSLFTVALLQCYVLSIGCILWRRIAHPDTLPYAPFSLGQWGVPVNSAAVLYGTWSFFWAFWPQSYPVTAEGFNWASPLFMAAVFAALINYAIHGRKKYFGPVSLVEGRKNE
;
A
#
# COMPACT_ATOMS: atom_id res chain seq x y z
N MET A 1 -0.85 20.21 -63.96
CA MET A 1 -0.48 20.99 -62.77
C MET A 1 -1.50 20.66 -61.72
N GLY A 2 -1.19 19.69 -60.87
CA GLY A 2 -2.05 19.22 -59.77
C GLY A 2 -1.50 19.75 -58.45
N VAL A 3 -2.33 20.46 -57.72
CA VAL A 3 -2.05 20.95 -56.37
C VAL A 3 -2.60 19.89 -55.41
N ASN A 4 -1.73 19.24 -54.65
CA ASN A 4 -2.10 18.34 -53.53
C ASN A 4 -2.46 19.17 -52.31
N GLU A 5 -3.69 19.04 -51.82
CA GLU A 5 -4.11 19.48 -50.49
C GLU A 5 -3.66 18.46 -49.43
N PRO A 6 -3.24 18.90 -48.22
CA PRO A 6 -2.94 18.02 -47.13
C PRO A 6 -4.22 17.59 -46.38
N PRO A 7 -4.25 16.41 -45.72
CA PRO A 7 -5.44 15.92 -45.08
C PRO A 7 -5.74 16.69 -43.78
N LYS A 8 -6.94 17.22 -43.68
CA LYS A 8 -7.57 17.72 -42.45
C LYS A 8 -8.02 16.51 -41.60
N GLY A 9 -7.75 16.56 -40.34
CA GLY A 9 -8.48 15.79 -39.38
C GLY A 9 -7.65 15.02 -38.34
N VAL A 10 -7.20 15.69 -37.32
CA VAL A 10 -6.98 15.11 -35.98
C VAL A 10 -6.97 16.27 -34.99
N ILE A 11 -8.06 16.56 -34.35
CA ILE A 11 -8.24 17.19 -33.04
C ILE A 11 -9.77 17.40 -32.87
N THR A 12 -10.49 16.41 -32.38
CA THR A 12 -11.79 16.55 -31.65
C THR A 12 -12.31 15.18 -31.17
N GLU A 13 -11.53 14.44 -30.41
CA GLU A 13 -12.00 13.16 -29.83
C GLU A 13 -11.61 12.97 -28.34
N THR A 14 -11.58 14.01 -27.55
CA THR A 14 -11.10 13.85 -26.15
C THR A 14 -12.10 14.27 -25.05
N VAL A 15 -13.32 14.65 -25.37
CA VAL A 15 -14.28 15.09 -24.34
C VAL A 15 -15.62 14.34 -24.38
N THR A 16 -16.01 13.71 -25.47
CA THR A 16 -17.30 13.00 -25.61
C THR A 16 -17.27 11.55 -25.12
N ASP A 17 -16.12 10.88 -25.15
CA ASP A 17 -16.03 9.46 -24.78
C ASP A 17 -16.20 9.17 -23.27
N VAL A 18 -16.17 10.19 -22.41
CA VAL A 18 -16.33 9.99 -20.95
C VAL A 18 -17.81 9.80 -20.56
N PHE A 19 -18.77 10.27 -21.36
CA PHE A 19 -20.20 10.22 -21.04
C PHE A 19 -20.98 9.15 -21.81
N GLU A 20 -20.51 8.67 -22.95
CA GLU A 20 -21.22 7.62 -23.71
C GLU A 20 -20.97 6.20 -23.16
N ASP A 21 -19.86 5.96 -22.48
CA ASP A 21 -19.53 4.64 -21.90
C ASP A 21 -20.39 4.26 -20.67
N SER A 22 -21.18 5.22 -20.11
CA SER A 22 -22.11 4.94 -19.01
C SER A 22 -23.48 4.42 -19.48
N ALA A 23 -23.83 4.62 -20.76
CA ALA A 23 -25.14 4.21 -21.30
C ALA A 23 -25.10 2.84 -22.00
N LEU A 24 -23.92 2.32 -22.39
CA LEU A 24 -23.77 1.02 -23.06
C LEU A 24 -23.66 -0.18 -22.08
N GLY A 25 -23.53 0.09 -20.79
CA GLY A 25 -23.40 -0.96 -19.77
C GLY A 25 -24.67 -1.77 -19.47
N SER A 26 -25.85 -1.30 -19.90
CA SER A 26 -27.12 -1.95 -19.55
C SER A 26 -27.66 -2.91 -20.62
N THR A 27 -27.19 -2.84 -21.85
CA THR A 27 -27.65 -3.70 -22.95
C THR A 27 -26.78 -4.95 -23.15
N ASP A 28 -25.51 -4.93 -22.73
CA ASP A 28 -24.62 -6.09 -22.82
C ASP A 28 -24.88 -7.16 -21.74
N ILE A 29 -25.53 -6.81 -20.64
CA ILE A 29 -25.84 -7.76 -19.56
C ILE A 29 -26.91 -8.78 -19.95
N ALA A 30 -27.81 -8.43 -20.86
CA ALA A 30 -28.94 -9.29 -21.26
C ALA A 30 -28.56 -10.37 -22.31
N LEU A 31 -27.38 -10.27 -22.96
CA LEU A 31 -26.92 -11.22 -23.98
C LEU A 31 -25.86 -12.21 -23.48
N GLU A 32 -25.32 -12.02 -22.27
CA GLU A 32 -24.27 -12.87 -21.70
C GLU A 32 -24.79 -14.14 -20.95
N GLU A 33 -26.07 -14.22 -20.64
CA GLU A 33 -26.64 -15.38 -19.90
C GLU A 33 -26.84 -16.65 -20.75
N SER A 34 -26.68 -16.61 -22.08
CA SER A 34 -26.97 -17.77 -22.93
C SER A 34 -25.79 -18.60 -23.43
N ASN A 35 -24.52 -18.20 -23.14
CA ASN A 35 -23.34 -18.94 -23.55
C ASN A 35 -22.35 -19.20 -22.39
N GLY A 36 -22.71 -20.15 -21.57
CA GLY A 36 -21.86 -20.66 -20.49
C GLY A 36 -20.69 -21.50 -20.99
N HIS A 37 -19.66 -20.89 -21.57
CA HIS A 37 -18.30 -21.37 -21.80
C HIS A 37 -17.68 -20.62 -22.98
N ARG A 38 -17.31 -19.37 -22.84
CA ARG A 38 -16.32 -18.65 -23.68
C ARG A 38 -16.49 -17.13 -23.52
N ASN A 39 -15.96 -16.55 -22.46
CA ASN A 39 -15.60 -15.12 -22.48
C ASN A 39 -14.58 -14.78 -21.38
N VAL A 40 -13.48 -15.55 -21.34
CA VAL A 40 -12.34 -15.26 -20.42
C VAL A 40 -11.47 -14.14 -20.97
N ASN A 41 -11.64 -13.67 -22.21
CA ASN A 41 -10.70 -12.77 -22.86
C ASN A 41 -11.35 -11.65 -23.66
N LYS A 42 -11.82 -10.59 -22.99
CA LYS A 42 -11.79 -9.24 -23.61
C LYS A 42 -10.58 -8.46 -23.08
N SER A 43 -9.36 -8.99 -23.19
CA SER A 43 -8.16 -8.18 -23.07
C SER A 43 -8.03 -7.34 -24.34
N SER A 44 -7.60 -6.07 -24.22
CA SER A 44 -7.21 -5.31 -25.39
C SER A 44 -6.05 -6.02 -26.11
N SER A 45 -5.89 -5.86 -27.42
CA SER A 45 -4.75 -6.43 -28.15
C SER A 45 -3.41 -6.07 -27.48
N THR A 46 -3.28 -4.86 -26.95
CA THR A 46 -2.11 -4.38 -26.19
C THR A 46 -1.87 -5.13 -24.89
N ASP A 47 -2.92 -5.48 -24.12
CA ASP A 47 -2.76 -6.24 -22.87
C ASP A 47 -2.29 -7.66 -23.16
N ALA A 48 -2.86 -8.32 -24.19
CA ALA A 48 -2.46 -9.66 -24.61
C ALA A 48 -1.01 -9.67 -25.14
N GLU A 49 -0.60 -8.63 -25.87
CA GLU A 49 0.77 -8.46 -26.35
C GLU A 49 1.75 -8.26 -25.19
N ASN A 50 1.41 -7.41 -24.20
CA ASN A 50 2.23 -7.21 -23.01
C ASN A 50 2.41 -8.52 -22.21
N MET A 51 1.33 -9.28 -21.99
CA MET A 51 1.43 -10.59 -21.30
C MET A 51 2.32 -11.57 -22.07
N ARG A 52 2.16 -11.64 -23.40
CA ARG A 52 3.01 -12.48 -24.27
C ARG A 52 4.48 -12.05 -24.22
N ARG A 53 4.76 -10.73 -24.29
CA ARG A 53 6.12 -10.18 -24.16
C ARG A 53 6.76 -10.61 -22.85
N MET A 54 6.01 -10.62 -21.74
CA MET A 54 6.46 -11.07 -20.44
C MET A 54 6.48 -12.60 -20.29
N GLY A 55 6.18 -13.37 -21.37
CA GLY A 55 6.16 -14.83 -21.38
C GLY A 55 5.03 -15.46 -20.55
N ARG A 56 3.91 -14.74 -20.39
CA ARG A 56 2.76 -15.16 -19.59
C ARG A 56 1.48 -15.26 -20.42
N GLU A 57 0.61 -16.17 -20.01
CA GLU A 57 -0.76 -16.23 -20.47
C GLU A 57 -1.67 -15.44 -19.52
N GLN A 58 -2.80 -14.96 -20.03
CA GLN A 58 -3.79 -14.25 -19.22
C GLN A 58 -4.62 -15.27 -18.42
N GLU A 59 -4.38 -15.36 -17.12
CA GLU A 59 -5.08 -16.29 -16.22
C GLU A 59 -6.19 -15.59 -15.41
N LEU A 60 -6.01 -14.31 -15.08
CA LEU A 60 -6.94 -13.51 -14.27
C LEU A 60 -7.90 -12.70 -15.16
N VAL A 61 -9.12 -12.47 -14.67
CA VAL A 61 -10.15 -11.73 -15.42
C VAL A 61 -9.96 -10.24 -15.25
N ARG A 62 -9.90 -9.45 -16.34
CA ARG A 62 -9.71 -7.99 -16.30
C ARG A 62 -11.03 -7.26 -16.04
N ASN A 63 -11.34 -7.06 -14.76
CA ASN A 63 -12.55 -6.39 -14.28
C ASN A 63 -12.35 -4.91 -13.96
N PHE A 64 -11.10 -4.46 -13.71
CA PHE A 64 -10.79 -3.10 -13.31
C PHE A 64 -10.51 -2.21 -14.52
N ARG A 65 -11.01 -0.98 -14.46
CA ARG A 65 -10.66 0.16 -15.33
C ARG A 65 -9.88 1.20 -14.53
N MET A 66 -9.38 2.27 -15.16
CA MET A 66 -8.54 3.29 -14.51
C MET A 66 -9.18 3.87 -13.23
N PHE A 67 -10.46 4.29 -13.27
CA PHE A 67 -11.13 4.86 -12.10
C PHE A 67 -11.30 3.85 -10.96
N SER A 68 -11.81 2.64 -11.26
CA SER A 68 -11.94 1.60 -10.23
C SER A 68 -10.58 1.13 -9.69
N MET A 69 -9.50 1.24 -10.49
CA MET A 69 -8.15 0.97 -10.03
C MET A 69 -7.61 2.08 -9.12
N ALA A 70 -7.89 3.34 -9.42
CA ALA A 70 -7.57 4.46 -8.53
C ALA A 70 -8.34 4.36 -7.20
N SER A 71 -9.64 4.05 -7.25
CA SER A 71 -10.44 3.78 -6.05
C SER A 71 -9.90 2.60 -5.24
N PHE A 72 -9.45 1.53 -5.93
CA PHE A 72 -8.81 0.38 -5.28
C PHE A 72 -7.52 0.80 -4.56
N ALA A 73 -6.64 1.54 -5.22
CA ALA A 73 -5.37 2.00 -4.63
C ALA A 73 -5.60 2.94 -3.45
N ALA A 74 -6.57 3.86 -3.54
CA ALA A 74 -6.94 4.76 -2.46
C ALA A 74 -7.50 3.98 -1.26
N MET A 75 -8.37 2.99 -1.50
CA MET A 75 -8.92 2.13 -0.44
C MET A 75 -7.88 1.17 0.12
N ALA A 76 -6.90 0.71 -0.66
CA ALA A 76 -5.81 -0.12 -0.15
C ALA A 76 -4.97 0.61 0.89
N THR A 77 -4.76 1.91 0.71
CA THR A 77 -4.01 2.74 1.65
C THR A 77 -4.89 3.32 2.77
N ALA A 78 -6.16 3.66 2.49
CA ALA A 78 -7.07 4.35 3.41
C ALA A 78 -6.32 5.41 4.26
N VAL A 79 -5.59 6.30 3.56
CA VAL A 79 -4.43 7.00 4.12
C VAL A 79 -4.75 7.90 5.31
N TRP A 80 -5.85 8.68 5.25
CA TRP A 80 -6.18 9.59 6.33
C TRP A 80 -6.72 8.85 7.57
N GLU A 81 -7.43 7.73 7.37
CA GLU A 81 -7.89 6.87 8.45
C GLU A 81 -6.71 6.22 9.18
N PHE A 82 -5.80 5.57 8.44
CA PHE A 82 -4.61 4.97 9.04
C PHE A 82 -3.72 6.00 9.72
N ALA A 83 -3.53 7.16 9.10
CA ALA A 83 -2.66 8.21 9.61
C ALA A 83 -3.07 8.66 11.02
N LEU A 84 -4.36 8.88 11.25
CA LEU A 84 -4.90 9.36 12.53
C LEU A 84 -4.57 8.44 13.72
N PHE A 85 -4.36 7.16 13.46
CA PHE A 85 -4.04 6.16 14.48
C PHE A 85 -2.54 5.84 14.56
N GLN A 86 -1.72 6.50 13.75
CA GLN A 86 -0.26 6.31 13.73
C GLN A 86 0.53 7.57 14.09
N ILE A 87 -0.11 8.65 14.54
CA ILE A 87 0.55 9.93 14.83
C ILE A 87 1.41 9.91 16.10
N THR A 88 1.19 8.97 17.02
CA THR A 88 1.84 8.91 18.34
C THR A 88 3.37 9.01 18.28
N PRO A 89 4.12 8.27 17.42
CA PRO A 89 5.57 8.38 17.37
C PRO A 89 6.07 9.79 17.03
N ALA A 90 5.39 10.49 16.13
CA ALA A 90 5.76 11.87 15.80
C ALA A 90 5.42 12.86 16.91
N LEU A 91 4.34 12.61 17.67
CA LEU A 91 4.00 13.44 18.83
C LEU A 91 5.01 13.27 19.96
N VAL A 92 5.53 12.07 20.19
CA VAL A 92 6.58 11.77 21.17
C VAL A 92 7.91 12.39 20.73
N ASP A 93 8.27 12.23 19.44
CA ASP A 93 9.54 12.63 18.87
C ASP A 93 9.38 13.81 17.90
N GLY A 94 9.53 15.00 18.41
CA GLY A 94 9.44 16.26 17.67
C GLY A 94 8.11 17.00 17.79
N GLY A 95 7.05 16.34 18.33
CA GLY A 95 5.74 16.99 18.55
C GLY A 95 4.95 17.29 17.27
N ARG A 96 3.99 18.20 17.39
CA ARG A 96 3.15 18.66 16.26
C ARG A 96 3.96 19.16 15.06
N PRO A 97 5.02 20.00 15.22
CA PRO A 97 5.80 20.45 14.07
C PRO A 97 6.48 19.30 13.33
N SER A 98 6.98 18.28 14.04
CA SER A 98 7.56 17.09 13.41
C SER A 98 6.56 16.39 12.52
N LEU A 99 5.34 16.16 13.01
CA LEU A 99 4.27 15.52 12.26
C LEU A 99 3.89 16.34 11.02
N MET A 100 3.75 17.68 11.15
CA MET A 100 3.43 18.57 10.05
C MET A 100 4.50 18.59 8.98
N TYR A 101 5.75 18.90 9.37
CA TYR A 101 6.83 19.01 8.41
C TYR A 101 7.20 17.66 7.78
N SER A 102 7.19 16.57 8.57
CA SER A 102 7.51 15.24 8.04
C SER A 102 6.49 14.77 7.02
N THR A 103 5.23 15.09 7.18
CA THR A 103 4.19 14.78 6.18
C THR A 103 4.49 15.49 4.85
N ILE A 104 4.91 16.78 4.89
CA ILE A 104 5.23 17.55 3.69
C ILE A 104 6.51 17.04 3.01
N TRP A 105 7.62 16.93 3.76
CA TRP A 105 8.89 16.55 3.11
C TRP A 105 8.89 15.10 2.62
N ASN A 106 8.21 14.18 3.35
CA ASN A 106 8.07 12.81 2.88
C ASN A 106 7.20 12.74 1.61
N PHE A 107 6.12 13.52 1.51
CA PHE A 107 5.37 13.61 0.26
C PHE A 107 6.26 14.07 -0.90
N VAL A 108 7.05 15.13 -0.74
CA VAL A 108 7.95 15.60 -1.81
C VAL A 108 9.02 14.55 -2.13
N GLY A 109 9.59 13.91 -1.12
CA GLY A 109 10.66 12.92 -1.27
C GLY A 109 10.21 11.60 -1.91
N PHE A 110 8.96 11.17 -1.70
CA PHE A 110 8.42 9.98 -2.32
C PHE A 110 7.94 10.18 -3.76
N LEU A 111 7.78 11.42 -4.22
CA LEU A 111 7.36 11.68 -5.60
C LEU A 111 8.28 11.03 -6.64
N PRO A 112 9.62 11.15 -6.57
CA PRO A 112 10.51 10.42 -7.47
C PRO A 112 10.36 8.89 -7.40
N ILE A 113 10.07 8.33 -6.22
CA ILE A 113 9.85 6.90 -6.03
C ILE A 113 8.62 6.45 -6.83
N TYR A 114 7.48 7.15 -6.66
CA TYR A 114 6.25 6.79 -7.38
C TYR A 114 6.32 7.06 -8.88
N LEU A 115 7.01 8.12 -9.31
CA LEU A 115 7.28 8.34 -10.74
C LEU A 115 8.09 7.19 -11.35
N SER A 116 9.12 6.71 -10.64
CA SER A 116 9.95 5.58 -11.07
C SER A 116 9.15 4.27 -11.12
N MET A 117 8.34 3.99 -10.09
CA MET A 117 7.50 2.79 -10.06
C MET A 117 6.38 2.83 -11.11
N ALA A 118 5.78 4.00 -11.36
CA ALA A 118 4.78 4.18 -12.41
C ALA A 118 5.37 3.89 -13.80
N GLU A 119 6.61 4.30 -14.06
CA GLU A 119 7.30 3.96 -15.31
C GLU A 119 7.55 2.45 -15.41
N MET A 120 8.03 1.79 -14.35
CA MET A 120 8.22 0.34 -14.33
C MET A 120 6.89 -0.42 -14.49
N ALA A 121 5.81 0.03 -13.86
CA ALA A 121 4.47 -0.54 -14.04
C ALA A 121 3.93 -0.35 -15.46
N SER A 122 4.33 0.72 -16.16
CA SER A 122 4.00 0.94 -17.56
C SER A 122 4.79 0.02 -18.49
N MET A 123 6.07 -0.24 -18.17
CA MET A 123 6.94 -1.17 -18.92
C MET A 123 6.51 -2.62 -18.74
N ALA A 124 6.21 -3.04 -17.50
CA ALA A 124 5.89 -4.42 -17.14
C ALA A 124 4.69 -4.45 -16.16
N PRO A 125 3.45 -4.37 -16.68
CA PRO A 125 2.22 -4.39 -15.87
C PRO A 125 1.85 -5.81 -15.48
N ILE A 126 2.48 -6.34 -14.42
CA ILE A 126 2.34 -7.71 -13.94
C ILE A 126 2.18 -7.76 -12.42
N ALA A 127 1.45 -8.76 -11.91
CA ALA A 127 1.14 -8.90 -10.48
C ALA A 127 2.39 -9.07 -9.58
N GLY A 128 3.48 -9.57 -10.12
CA GLY A 128 4.75 -9.69 -9.41
C GLY A 128 5.44 -8.36 -9.10
N ALA A 129 5.05 -7.25 -9.75
CA ALA A 129 5.56 -5.90 -9.53
C ALA A 129 7.08 -5.85 -9.23
N GLN A 130 7.49 -5.47 -8.02
CA GLN A 130 8.88 -5.19 -7.67
C GLN A 130 9.84 -6.33 -7.96
N TYR A 131 9.52 -7.58 -7.57
CA TYR A 131 10.45 -8.69 -7.80
C TYR A 131 10.60 -9.02 -9.30
N HIS A 132 9.51 -8.83 -10.08
CA HIS A 132 9.57 -8.99 -11.52
C HIS A 132 10.43 -7.87 -12.15
N TRP A 133 10.23 -6.61 -11.75
CA TRP A 133 11.02 -5.48 -12.24
C TRP A 133 12.51 -5.64 -11.89
N VAL A 134 12.82 -6.12 -10.66
CA VAL A 134 14.20 -6.48 -10.29
C VAL A 134 14.75 -7.56 -11.22
N SER A 135 13.99 -8.61 -11.49
CA SER A 135 14.39 -9.65 -12.44
C SER A 135 14.61 -9.11 -13.85
N GLU A 136 13.82 -8.13 -14.29
CA GLU A 136 13.94 -7.57 -15.63
C GLU A 136 15.11 -6.59 -15.79
N PHE A 137 15.38 -5.77 -14.77
CA PHE A 137 16.33 -4.65 -14.89
C PHE A 137 17.68 -4.89 -14.23
N ALA A 138 17.83 -5.84 -13.30
CA ALA A 138 19.08 -6.10 -12.61
C ALA A 138 20.20 -6.62 -13.54
N PRO A 139 21.49 -6.47 -13.14
CA PRO A 139 22.61 -7.12 -13.81
C PRO A 139 22.42 -8.63 -13.88
N ARG A 140 22.71 -9.25 -15.04
CA ARG A 140 22.48 -10.68 -15.28
C ARG A 140 23.07 -11.61 -14.22
N SER A 141 24.28 -11.31 -13.74
CA SER A 141 24.94 -12.11 -12.70
C SER A 141 24.19 -12.13 -11.37
N MET A 142 23.37 -11.11 -11.09
CA MET A 142 22.66 -10.94 -9.82
C MET A 142 21.12 -11.02 -9.95
N GLN A 143 20.57 -11.06 -11.17
CA GLN A 143 19.11 -11.04 -11.42
C GLN A 143 18.34 -12.03 -10.55
N ARG A 144 18.77 -13.28 -10.53
CA ARG A 144 18.03 -14.36 -9.84
C ARG A 144 18.03 -14.17 -8.33
N VAL A 145 19.17 -13.85 -7.72
CA VAL A 145 19.27 -13.68 -6.27
C VAL A 145 18.57 -12.40 -5.81
N LEU A 146 18.76 -11.28 -6.51
CA LEU A 146 18.12 -10.00 -6.17
C LEU A 146 16.60 -10.08 -6.32
N SER A 147 16.12 -10.68 -7.42
CA SER A 147 14.68 -10.91 -7.64
C SER A 147 14.09 -11.84 -6.56
N TYR A 148 14.82 -12.90 -6.19
CA TYR A 148 14.37 -13.82 -5.15
C TYR A 148 14.25 -13.14 -3.79
N VAL A 149 15.27 -12.36 -3.38
CA VAL A 149 15.23 -11.58 -2.13
C VAL A 149 14.10 -10.54 -2.18
N SER A 150 13.95 -9.83 -3.32
CA SER A 150 12.86 -8.87 -3.51
C SER A 150 11.48 -9.52 -3.36
N GLY A 151 11.29 -10.73 -3.91
CA GLY A 151 10.02 -11.46 -3.76
C GLY A 151 9.72 -11.82 -2.32
N TRP A 152 10.70 -12.32 -1.58
CA TRP A 152 10.54 -12.62 -0.15
C TRP A 152 10.25 -11.38 0.69
N THR A 153 10.94 -10.26 0.43
CA THR A 153 10.73 -9.02 1.18
C THR A 153 9.44 -8.31 0.79
N SER A 154 9.00 -8.36 -0.48
CA SER A 154 7.68 -7.90 -0.92
C SER A 154 6.56 -8.68 -0.22
N THR A 155 6.64 -10.00 -0.27
CA THR A 155 5.68 -10.87 0.41
C THR A 155 5.66 -10.59 1.93
N LEU A 156 6.82 -10.47 2.60
CA LEU A 156 6.89 -10.11 4.01
C LEU A 156 6.19 -8.77 4.30
N ALA A 157 6.49 -7.76 3.48
CA ALA A 157 5.90 -6.43 3.64
C ALA A 157 4.37 -6.47 3.54
N LEU A 158 3.85 -7.07 2.48
CA LEU A 158 2.40 -7.13 2.26
C LEU A 158 1.69 -8.00 3.30
N GLN A 159 2.32 -9.07 3.79
CA GLN A 159 1.79 -9.85 4.91
C GLN A 159 1.74 -9.03 6.21
N ALA A 160 2.81 -8.28 6.51
CA ALA A 160 2.84 -7.37 7.67
C ALA A 160 1.79 -6.25 7.55
N GLY A 161 1.64 -5.65 6.36
CA GLY A 161 0.63 -4.62 6.10
C GLY A 161 -0.80 -5.14 6.27
N ASN A 162 -1.09 -6.36 5.80
CA ASN A 162 -2.40 -6.97 5.99
C ASN A 162 -2.68 -7.25 7.47
N ALA A 163 -1.68 -7.72 8.22
CA ALA A 163 -1.79 -7.94 9.67
C ALA A 163 -2.01 -6.62 10.42
N LEU A 164 -1.28 -5.56 10.05
CA LEU A 164 -1.44 -4.22 10.61
C LEU A 164 -2.88 -3.70 10.44
N GLY A 165 -3.43 -3.86 9.26
CA GLY A 165 -4.79 -3.39 8.96
C GLY A 165 -5.87 -4.09 9.78
N VAL A 166 -5.83 -5.42 9.90
CA VAL A 166 -6.80 -6.16 10.71
C VAL A 166 -6.59 -5.94 12.21
N LEU A 167 -5.35 -5.73 12.65
CA LEU A 167 -5.04 -5.39 14.05
C LEU A 167 -5.64 -4.02 14.40
N LEU A 168 -5.49 -3.02 13.54
CA LEU A 168 -6.11 -1.71 13.75
C LEU A 168 -7.63 -1.80 13.84
N VAL A 169 -8.29 -2.60 13.00
CA VAL A 169 -9.75 -2.82 13.11
C VAL A 169 -10.12 -3.42 14.47
N GLY A 170 -9.39 -4.45 14.93
CA GLY A 170 -9.64 -5.09 16.21
C GLY A 170 -9.49 -4.14 17.41
N THR A 171 -8.40 -3.35 17.42
CA THR A 171 -8.15 -2.37 18.49
C THR A 171 -9.13 -1.19 18.46
N LEU A 172 -9.59 -0.75 17.29
CA LEU A 172 -10.61 0.31 17.19
C LEU A 172 -11.99 -0.15 17.66
N ILE A 173 -12.39 -1.39 17.39
CA ILE A 173 -13.63 -1.93 17.97
C ILE A 173 -13.50 -1.97 19.49
N GLN A 174 -12.35 -2.35 20.02
CA GLN A 174 -12.08 -2.32 21.45
C GLN A 174 -12.12 -0.88 22.00
N THR A 175 -11.58 0.08 21.28
CA THR A 175 -11.67 1.53 21.62
C THR A 175 -13.10 2.03 21.69
N ILE A 176 -13.97 1.59 20.77
CA ILE A 176 -15.41 1.90 20.82
C ILE A 176 -16.02 1.39 22.15
N ILE A 177 -15.63 0.21 22.62
CA ILE A 177 -16.08 -0.32 23.91
C ILE A 177 -15.57 0.55 25.07
N VAL A 178 -14.27 0.93 25.04
CA VAL A 178 -13.67 1.83 26.07
C VAL A 178 -14.41 3.15 26.17
N VAL A 179 -14.83 3.74 25.04
CA VAL A 179 -15.54 5.02 25.02
C VAL A 179 -16.94 4.92 25.66
N ASN A 180 -17.57 3.75 25.64
CA ASN A 180 -18.98 3.57 26.05
C ASN A 180 -19.14 2.79 27.36
N VAL A 181 -18.11 2.10 27.86
CA VAL A 181 -18.17 1.22 29.05
C VAL A 181 -17.10 1.64 30.05
N GLU A 182 -17.49 2.33 31.14
CA GLU A 182 -16.58 2.94 32.12
C GLU A 182 -15.73 1.85 32.75
N ASN A 183 -15.75 0.79 33.05
CA ASN A 183 -14.85 -0.14 33.73
C ASN A 183 -14.24 -1.21 32.82
N TYR A 184 -14.22 -0.96 31.51
CA TYR A 184 -13.62 -1.89 30.58
C TYR A 184 -12.10 -1.71 30.49
N SER A 185 -11.35 -2.73 30.89
CA SER A 185 -9.87 -2.70 30.97
C SER A 185 -9.15 -2.98 29.66
N ALA A 186 -9.88 -3.16 28.56
CA ALA A 186 -9.35 -3.41 27.21
C ALA A 186 -8.25 -4.50 27.12
N PRO A 187 -8.46 -5.74 27.61
CA PRO A 187 -7.41 -6.75 27.59
C PRO A 187 -7.03 -7.12 26.16
N ALA A 188 -5.73 -7.26 25.87
CA ALA A 188 -5.19 -7.48 24.53
C ALA A 188 -5.76 -8.72 23.82
N TRP A 189 -6.11 -9.78 24.55
CA TRP A 189 -6.73 -10.96 23.93
C TRP A 189 -8.13 -10.71 23.35
N HIS A 190 -8.88 -9.70 23.84
CA HIS A 190 -10.14 -9.29 23.22
C HIS A 190 -9.88 -8.71 21.82
N ALA A 191 -8.88 -7.84 21.66
CA ALA A 191 -8.49 -7.32 20.35
C ALA A 191 -8.14 -8.46 19.39
N SER A 192 -7.40 -9.47 19.84
CA SER A 192 -7.03 -10.63 19.03
C SER A 192 -8.24 -11.44 18.55
N LEU A 193 -9.28 -11.60 19.37
CA LEU A 193 -10.54 -12.23 18.94
C LEU A 193 -11.29 -11.38 17.89
N LEU A 194 -11.30 -10.05 18.08
CA LEU A 194 -11.91 -9.14 17.12
C LEU A 194 -11.16 -9.13 15.78
N VAL A 195 -9.83 -9.31 15.82
CA VAL A 195 -9.00 -9.50 14.62
C VAL A 195 -9.44 -10.74 13.82
N ILE A 196 -9.76 -11.87 14.51
CA ILE A 196 -10.26 -13.07 13.80
C ILE A 196 -11.53 -12.73 13.01
N ALA A 197 -12.46 -12.00 13.61
CA ALA A 197 -13.68 -11.58 12.93
C ALA A 197 -13.37 -10.68 11.71
N ALA A 198 -12.46 -9.71 11.87
CA ALA A 198 -12.03 -8.83 10.78
C ALA A 198 -11.37 -9.61 9.63
N VAL A 199 -10.49 -10.57 9.94
CA VAL A 199 -9.85 -11.46 8.95
C VAL A 199 -10.88 -12.27 8.18
N MET A 200 -11.89 -12.84 8.86
CA MET A 200 -12.96 -13.62 8.22
C MET A 200 -13.83 -12.76 7.30
N ILE A 201 -14.11 -11.53 7.68
CA ILE A 201 -14.86 -10.57 6.84
C ILE A 201 -14.00 -10.20 5.62
N ALA A 202 -12.71 -9.89 5.81
CA ALA A 202 -11.80 -9.55 4.74
C ALA A 202 -11.64 -10.70 3.73
N PHE A 203 -11.48 -11.94 4.22
CA PHE A 203 -11.43 -13.14 3.38
C PHE A 203 -12.72 -13.33 2.57
N THR A 204 -13.87 -13.20 3.22
CA THR A 204 -15.16 -13.35 2.56
C THR A 204 -15.34 -12.31 1.45
N GLY A 205 -15.01 -11.04 1.72
CA GLY A 205 -15.08 -9.96 0.73
C GLY A 205 -14.10 -10.15 -0.43
N SER A 206 -12.87 -10.52 -0.13
CA SER A 206 -11.80 -10.66 -1.14
C SER A 206 -11.96 -11.91 -2.02
N VAL A 207 -12.44 -13.03 -1.48
CA VAL A 207 -12.51 -14.30 -2.20
C VAL A 207 -13.92 -14.60 -2.70
N ILE A 208 -14.94 -14.53 -1.82
CA ILE A 208 -16.33 -14.85 -2.18
C ILE A 208 -16.99 -13.68 -2.90
N GLY A 209 -16.76 -12.45 -2.41
CA GLY A 209 -17.28 -11.20 -2.97
C GLY A 209 -16.56 -10.67 -4.20
N TYR A 210 -15.55 -11.39 -4.72
CA TYR A 210 -14.66 -10.91 -5.78
C TYR A 210 -15.38 -10.36 -7.02
N LYS A 211 -16.48 -10.96 -7.46
CA LYS A 211 -17.24 -10.51 -8.64
C LYS A 211 -17.79 -9.10 -8.55
N VAL A 212 -18.08 -8.65 -7.32
CA VAL A 212 -18.62 -7.31 -7.03
C VAL A 212 -17.54 -6.37 -6.44
N LEU A 213 -16.31 -6.84 -6.29
CA LEU A 213 -15.23 -6.12 -5.64
C LEU A 213 -15.01 -4.73 -6.26
N HIS A 214 -14.96 -4.62 -7.59
CA HIS A 214 -14.75 -3.36 -8.30
C HIS A 214 -15.89 -2.34 -8.10
N TYR A 215 -17.16 -2.79 -7.96
CA TYR A 215 -18.27 -1.92 -7.60
C TYR A 215 -18.18 -1.49 -6.13
N TRP A 216 -17.86 -2.45 -5.26
CA TRP A 216 -17.65 -2.16 -3.84
C TRP A 216 -16.53 -1.12 -3.63
N GLN A 217 -15.42 -1.20 -4.37
CA GLN A 217 -14.32 -0.25 -4.27
C GLN A 217 -14.77 1.18 -4.60
N ASN A 218 -15.55 1.37 -5.64
CA ASN A 218 -16.07 2.69 -6.00
C ASN A 218 -17.02 3.25 -4.94
N ALA A 219 -17.90 2.41 -4.38
CA ALA A 219 -18.80 2.80 -3.30
C ALA A 219 -18.03 3.11 -2.00
N ALA A 220 -17.08 2.26 -1.62
CA ALA A 220 -16.22 2.46 -0.46
C ALA A 220 -15.40 3.75 -0.57
N PHE A 221 -14.87 4.06 -1.76
CA PHE A 221 -14.16 5.31 -2.02
C PHE A 221 -15.08 6.53 -1.86
N ALA A 222 -16.33 6.47 -2.31
CA ALA A 222 -17.28 7.55 -2.07
C ALA A 222 -17.56 7.75 -0.58
N ILE A 223 -17.74 6.66 0.18
CA ILE A 223 -17.91 6.70 1.64
C ILE A 223 -16.66 7.28 2.32
N HIS A 224 -15.46 6.88 1.91
CA HIS A 224 -14.17 7.39 2.37
C HIS A 224 -14.07 8.92 2.26
N VAL A 225 -14.46 9.49 1.10
CA VAL A 225 -14.47 10.93 0.88
C VAL A 225 -15.56 11.63 1.69
N MET A 226 -16.78 11.06 1.80
CA MET A 226 -17.85 11.64 2.60
C MET A 226 -17.51 11.62 4.10
N ALA A 227 -16.96 10.52 4.59
CA ALA A 227 -16.51 10.37 5.99
C ALA A 227 -15.41 11.35 6.35
N TYR A 228 -14.51 11.67 5.42
CA TYR A 228 -13.48 12.69 5.60
C TYR A 228 -14.08 14.02 6.08
N PHE A 229 -15.09 14.52 5.39
CA PHE A 229 -15.76 15.77 5.79
C PHE A 229 -16.59 15.61 7.07
N ALA A 230 -17.21 14.44 7.27
CA ALA A 230 -17.95 14.15 8.49
C ALA A 230 -17.08 14.10 9.75
N VAL A 231 -15.79 13.82 9.61
CA VAL A 231 -14.81 13.87 10.70
C VAL A 231 -14.23 15.27 10.85
N LEU A 232 -13.77 15.87 9.74
CA LEU A 232 -13.04 17.13 9.73
C LEU A 232 -13.90 18.30 10.25
N ILE A 233 -15.12 18.46 9.72
CA ILE A 233 -15.97 19.63 10.01
C ILE A 233 -16.33 19.73 11.50
N PRO A 234 -16.84 18.68 12.17
CA PRO A 234 -17.19 18.78 13.59
C PRO A 234 -16.00 19.08 14.50
N ILE A 235 -14.78 18.60 14.16
CA ILE A 235 -13.57 18.89 14.92
C ILE A 235 -13.26 20.39 14.85
N TRP A 236 -13.24 20.99 13.65
CA TRP A 236 -12.99 22.42 13.48
C TRP A 236 -14.06 23.34 14.12
N VAL A 237 -15.27 22.85 14.28
CA VAL A 237 -16.37 23.64 14.88
C VAL A 237 -16.34 23.57 16.40
N ASN A 238 -15.95 22.43 17.00
CA ASN A 238 -16.21 22.17 18.42
C ASN A 238 -14.97 21.87 19.26
N ALA A 239 -13.84 21.46 18.63
CA ALA A 239 -12.67 21.07 19.42
C ALA A 239 -11.84 22.31 19.84
N PRO A 240 -11.17 22.26 21.01
CA PRO A 240 -10.25 23.31 21.42
C PRO A 240 -9.11 23.45 20.43
N GLU A 241 -8.56 24.68 20.31
CA GLU A 241 -7.49 24.97 19.35
C GLU A 241 -6.15 25.21 20.04
N ALA A 242 -5.09 24.64 19.48
CA ALA A 242 -3.71 24.98 19.77
C ALA A 242 -3.31 26.28 19.04
N THR A 243 -2.40 27.03 19.63
CA THR A 243 -1.88 28.25 18.99
C THR A 243 -1.02 27.92 17.77
N HIS A 244 -0.94 28.84 16.80
CA HIS A 244 -0.04 28.69 15.65
C HIS A 244 1.42 28.41 16.06
N ALA A 245 1.87 29.01 17.16
CA ALA A 245 3.21 28.79 17.68
C ALA A 245 3.43 27.35 18.14
N GLN A 246 2.44 26.77 18.82
CA GLN A 246 2.50 25.36 19.25
C GLN A 246 2.53 24.41 18.06
N VAL A 247 1.69 24.66 17.05
CA VAL A 247 1.61 23.77 15.86
C VAL A 247 2.87 23.80 15.00
N TRP A 248 3.45 24.99 14.78
CA TRP A 248 4.56 25.15 13.83
C TRP A 248 5.94 25.25 14.45
N LYS A 249 6.05 25.56 15.75
CA LYS A 249 7.32 25.82 16.45
C LYS A 249 7.44 25.09 17.79
N GLY A 250 6.36 24.50 18.30
CA GLY A 250 6.34 23.80 19.58
C GLY A 250 6.92 22.38 19.47
N PHE A 251 8.22 22.28 19.17
CA PHE A 251 8.92 21.02 19.13
C PHE A 251 9.03 20.40 20.52
N GLU A 252 8.79 19.09 20.60
CA GLU A 252 8.85 18.30 21.83
C GLU A 252 9.80 17.12 21.65
N ASN A 253 10.41 16.66 22.74
CA ASN A 253 11.34 15.53 22.74
C ASN A 253 11.07 14.65 23.97
N THR A 254 9.89 14.08 24.02
CA THR A 254 9.47 13.18 25.10
C THR A 254 10.20 11.83 25.03
N GLY A 255 10.70 11.47 23.83
CA GLY A 255 11.53 10.29 23.61
C GLY A 255 12.96 10.39 24.18
N ASN A 256 13.34 11.54 24.80
CA ASN A 256 14.60 11.73 25.52
C ASN A 256 15.87 11.65 24.65
N TRP A 257 15.79 12.00 23.38
CA TRP A 257 16.94 12.03 22.49
C TRP A 257 17.89 13.19 22.79
N ASN A 258 19.17 13.05 22.47
CA ASN A 258 20.21 14.05 22.77
C ASN A 258 20.00 15.42 22.11
N SER A 259 19.17 15.49 21.07
CA SER A 259 18.83 16.76 20.40
C SER A 259 17.43 16.68 19.79
N ILE A 260 16.80 17.86 19.69
CA ILE A 260 15.49 17.99 19.03
C ILE A 260 15.55 17.62 17.54
N GLY A 261 16.67 17.91 16.86
CA GLY A 261 16.84 17.52 15.45
C GLY A 261 16.85 16.00 15.26
N LEU A 262 17.48 15.25 16.18
CA LEU A 262 17.47 13.80 16.16
C LEU A 262 16.06 13.26 16.46
N ALA A 263 15.37 13.81 17.45
CA ALA A 263 13.98 13.45 17.75
C ALA A 263 13.07 13.65 16.53
N VAL A 264 13.15 14.79 15.84
CA VAL A 264 12.38 15.08 14.63
C VAL A 264 12.67 14.08 13.50
N LEU A 265 13.93 13.66 13.32
CA LEU A 265 14.30 12.67 12.30
C LEU A 265 13.80 11.27 12.65
N ILE A 266 13.71 10.91 13.92
CA ILE A 266 13.12 9.63 14.38
C ILE A 266 11.61 9.70 14.30
N GLY A 267 10.99 10.78 14.76
CA GLY A 267 9.56 11.01 14.75
C GLY A 267 8.91 11.13 13.36
N GLN A 268 9.69 11.12 12.28
CA GLN A 268 9.15 11.13 10.93
C GLN A 268 8.62 9.77 10.45
N LEU A 269 8.80 8.68 11.19
CA LEU A 269 8.35 7.34 10.79
C LEU A 269 6.87 7.30 10.33
N PRO A 270 5.91 7.93 11.01
CA PRO A 270 4.55 8.04 10.51
C PRO A 270 4.47 8.70 9.13
N GLY A 271 5.16 9.83 8.94
CA GLY A 271 5.22 10.54 7.66
C GLY A 271 5.77 9.69 6.51
N ILE A 272 6.72 8.79 6.77
CA ILE A 272 7.21 7.80 5.83
C ILE A 272 6.14 6.73 5.58
N SER A 273 5.54 6.18 6.65
CA SER A 273 4.54 5.11 6.56
C SER A 273 3.29 5.53 5.78
N PHE A 274 2.89 6.80 5.85
CA PHE A 274 1.76 7.33 5.08
C PHE A 274 1.97 7.33 3.57
N GLN A 275 3.22 7.24 3.12
CA GLN A 275 3.56 7.27 1.70
C GLN A 275 3.68 5.88 1.08
N VAL A 276 3.76 4.80 1.84
CA VAL A 276 3.93 3.44 1.29
C VAL A 276 2.60 2.74 1.01
N GLY A 277 2.59 1.74 0.12
CA GLY A 277 1.43 0.87 -0.13
C GLY A 277 0.59 1.19 -1.38
N ILE A 278 0.81 2.33 -2.06
CA ILE A 278 0.09 2.67 -3.31
C ILE A 278 0.43 1.68 -4.44
N ASP A 279 1.57 1.00 -4.36
CA ASP A 279 1.98 -0.08 -5.26
C ASP A 279 1.08 -1.32 -5.20
N ALA A 280 0.15 -1.41 -4.26
CA ALA A 280 -0.95 -2.39 -4.28
C ALA A 280 -1.69 -2.40 -5.63
N ALA A 281 -1.76 -1.25 -6.33
CA ALA A 281 -2.27 -1.15 -7.70
C ALA A 281 -1.45 -1.98 -8.71
N ALA A 282 -0.13 -2.04 -8.55
CA ALA A 282 0.73 -2.80 -9.44
C ALA A 282 0.51 -4.31 -9.32
N HIS A 283 0.25 -4.81 -8.10
CA HIS A 283 -0.07 -6.23 -7.86
C HIS A 283 -1.41 -6.67 -8.45
N MET A 284 -2.27 -5.72 -8.85
CA MET A 284 -3.54 -5.99 -9.54
C MET A 284 -3.45 -5.83 -11.07
N SER A 285 -2.27 -5.55 -11.64
CA SER A 285 -2.09 -5.20 -13.06
C SER A 285 -2.69 -6.23 -14.03
N GLU A 286 -2.66 -7.51 -13.71
CA GLU A 286 -3.22 -8.59 -14.55
C GLU A 286 -4.76 -8.59 -14.60
N GLU A 287 -5.41 -7.83 -13.71
CA GLU A 287 -6.87 -7.68 -13.65
C GLU A 287 -7.36 -6.31 -14.17
N VAL A 288 -6.46 -5.46 -14.65
CA VAL A 288 -6.74 -4.09 -15.14
C VAL A 288 -6.74 -4.07 -16.67
N ARG A 289 -7.74 -3.43 -17.27
CA ARG A 289 -7.79 -3.19 -18.73
C ARG A 289 -6.84 -2.05 -19.09
N ASN A 290 -6.11 -2.19 -20.21
CA ASN A 290 -5.07 -1.24 -20.65
C ASN A 290 -4.04 -0.97 -19.53
N ALA A 291 -3.57 -2.03 -18.87
CA ALA A 291 -2.80 -1.97 -17.62
C ALA A 291 -1.54 -1.09 -17.74
N SER A 292 -0.81 -1.13 -18.87
CA SER A 292 0.39 -0.29 -19.10
C SER A 292 0.14 1.23 -19.04
N THR A 293 -1.12 1.65 -19.15
CA THR A 293 -1.52 3.06 -19.06
C THR A 293 -2.35 3.34 -17.82
N ALA A 294 -3.28 2.44 -17.47
CA ALA A 294 -4.21 2.64 -16.38
C ALA A 294 -3.55 2.54 -15.01
N VAL A 295 -2.65 1.56 -14.80
CA VAL A 295 -1.97 1.35 -13.51
C VAL A 295 -1.07 2.52 -13.13
N PRO A 296 -0.13 3.00 -13.97
CA PRO A 296 0.72 4.14 -13.61
C PRO A 296 -0.09 5.41 -13.33
N ARG A 297 -1.14 5.68 -14.13
CA ARG A 297 -2.03 6.83 -13.89
C ARG A 297 -2.80 6.70 -12.57
N ALA A 298 -3.31 5.51 -12.26
CA ALA A 298 -4.00 5.26 -11.00
C ALA A 298 -3.05 5.47 -9.80
N MET A 299 -1.81 4.96 -9.87
CA MET A 299 -0.81 5.15 -8.81
C MET A 299 -0.52 6.63 -8.56
N LEU A 300 -0.24 7.41 -9.62
CA LEU A 300 0.08 8.83 -9.49
C LEU A 300 -1.12 9.68 -9.05
N LEU A 301 -2.32 9.38 -9.55
CA LEU A 301 -3.55 10.04 -9.13
C LEU A 301 -3.83 9.76 -7.65
N THR A 302 -3.71 8.51 -7.22
CA THR A 302 -3.88 8.12 -5.80
C THR A 302 -2.84 8.80 -4.93
N TYR A 303 -1.58 8.86 -5.37
CA TYR A 303 -0.51 9.55 -4.63
C TYR A 303 -0.85 11.03 -4.36
N ALA A 304 -1.28 11.76 -5.40
CA ALA A 304 -1.69 13.15 -5.26
C ALA A 304 -2.95 13.31 -4.38
N LEU A 305 -3.96 12.46 -4.59
CA LEU A 305 -5.20 12.48 -3.83
C LEU A 305 -4.97 12.18 -2.34
N ASN A 306 -4.13 11.19 -2.05
CA ASN A 306 -3.78 10.82 -0.68
C ASN A 306 -3.19 12.01 0.07
N PHE A 307 -2.33 12.82 -0.55
CA PHE A 307 -1.80 14.02 0.11
C PHE A 307 -2.87 15.09 0.34
N VAL A 308 -3.76 15.29 -0.62
CA VAL A 308 -4.86 16.26 -0.51
C VAL A 308 -5.81 15.92 0.64
N LEU A 309 -6.03 14.64 0.91
CA LEU A 309 -6.86 14.19 2.04
C LEU A 309 -6.04 14.10 3.34
N LEU A 310 -4.81 13.61 3.28
CA LEU A 310 -3.95 13.39 4.44
C LEU A 310 -3.54 14.71 5.11
N PHE A 311 -2.98 15.66 4.34
CA PHE A 311 -2.35 16.83 4.93
C PHE A 311 -3.32 17.72 5.72
N PRO A 312 -4.54 18.06 5.22
CA PRO A 312 -5.49 18.81 6.02
C PRO A 312 -5.99 18.04 7.25
N MET A 313 -6.05 16.69 7.19
CA MET A 313 -6.44 15.88 8.34
C MET A 313 -5.35 15.88 9.42
N ILE A 314 -4.07 15.78 9.04
CA ILE A 314 -2.93 15.94 9.96
C ILE A 314 -2.89 17.35 10.54
N LEU A 315 -3.13 18.38 9.71
CA LEU A 315 -3.26 19.76 10.15
C LEU A 315 -4.36 19.90 11.21
N THR A 316 -5.52 19.31 10.96
CA THR A 316 -6.65 19.27 11.90
C THR A 316 -6.24 18.62 13.22
N ALA A 317 -5.62 17.45 13.18
CA ALA A 317 -5.15 16.76 14.39
C ALA A 317 -4.14 17.63 15.19
N CYS A 318 -3.22 18.32 14.52
CA CYS A 318 -2.24 19.18 15.17
C CYS A 318 -2.85 20.46 15.78
N TYR A 319 -3.81 21.07 15.09
CA TYR A 319 -4.48 22.28 15.61
C TYR A 319 -5.45 21.98 16.76
N HIS A 320 -6.07 20.81 16.76
CA HIS A 320 -7.05 20.45 17.79
C HIS A 320 -6.49 19.52 18.88
N LEU A 321 -5.18 19.55 19.07
CA LEU A 321 -4.47 18.89 20.17
C LEU A 321 -3.62 19.95 20.92
N PRO A 322 -4.22 20.81 21.76
CA PRO A 322 -3.47 21.86 22.46
C PRO A 322 -2.42 21.31 23.43
N ASP A 323 -2.73 20.19 24.09
CA ASP A 323 -1.85 19.51 25.04
C ASP A 323 -1.62 18.06 24.58
N ILE A 324 -0.35 17.69 24.34
CA ILE A 324 0.00 16.35 23.85
C ILE A 324 -0.07 15.30 24.96
N GLN A 325 0.46 15.61 26.14
CA GLN A 325 0.58 14.62 27.22
C GLN A 325 -0.76 14.01 27.66
N PRO A 326 -1.85 14.75 27.89
CA PRO A 326 -3.14 14.18 28.21
C PRO A 326 -3.69 13.24 27.13
N ALA A 327 -3.35 13.47 25.86
CA ALA A 327 -3.77 12.60 24.78
C ALA A 327 -2.93 11.31 24.68
N LEU A 328 -1.65 11.37 25.08
CA LEU A 328 -0.80 10.17 25.18
C LEU A 328 -1.18 9.29 26.38
N ASP A 329 -1.67 9.89 27.47
CA ASP A 329 -2.08 9.19 28.70
C ASP A 329 -3.56 8.74 28.67
N ASP A 330 -4.30 9.05 27.58
CA ASP A 330 -5.73 8.70 27.48
C ASP A 330 -5.94 7.19 27.35
N SER A 331 -6.93 6.69 28.06
CA SER A 331 -7.29 5.26 28.11
C SER A 331 -7.64 4.64 26.75
N THR A 332 -7.95 5.45 25.75
CA THR A 332 -8.24 5.00 24.40
C THR A 332 -7.00 4.69 23.57
N THR A 333 -5.80 5.00 24.05
CA THR A 333 -4.49 4.76 23.43
C THR A 333 -4.23 5.57 22.15
N TYR A 334 -5.25 6.21 21.58
CA TYR A 334 -5.15 6.95 20.33
C TYR A 334 -5.38 8.45 20.54
N PRO A 335 -4.35 9.32 20.35
CA PRO A 335 -4.51 10.77 20.49
C PRO A 335 -5.64 11.37 19.65
N PHE A 336 -5.94 10.79 18.49
CA PHE A 336 -7.06 11.22 17.68
C PHE A 336 -8.41 11.00 18.35
N VAL A 337 -8.58 9.87 19.06
CA VAL A 337 -9.84 9.61 19.80
C VAL A 337 -10.00 10.59 20.96
N TYR A 338 -8.90 10.98 21.60
CA TYR A 338 -8.90 12.05 22.59
C TYR A 338 -9.44 13.37 21.99
N ILE A 339 -8.99 13.76 20.79
CA ILE A 339 -9.50 14.95 20.08
C ILE A 339 -11.03 14.83 19.87
N LEU A 340 -11.53 13.68 19.42
CA LEU A 340 -12.95 13.45 19.23
C LEU A 340 -13.73 13.59 20.56
N LYS A 341 -13.22 13.06 21.67
CA LYS A 341 -13.83 13.17 23.00
C LYS A 341 -13.89 14.63 23.50
N GLN A 342 -12.92 15.46 23.12
CA GLN A 342 -12.95 16.90 23.44
C GLN A 342 -13.91 17.69 22.57
N SER A 343 -14.27 17.19 21.38
CA SER A 343 -15.10 17.90 20.40
C SER A 343 -16.57 17.53 20.43
N MET A 344 -16.92 16.34 20.95
CA MET A 344 -18.29 15.84 20.86
C MET A 344 -18.66 14.80 21.92
N ALA A 345 -19.97 14.59 22.11
CA ALA A 345 -20.49 13.57 23.04
C ALA A 345 -20.15 12.13 22.56
N ALA A 346 -20.05 11.19 23.52
CA ALA A 346 -19.64 9.80 23.28
C ALA A 346 -20.42 9.10 22.16
N GLY A 347 -21.71 9.38 21.98
CA GLY A 347 -22.50 8.79 20.90
C GLY A 347 -22.03 9.21 19.50
N TRP A 348 -21.59 10.45 19.31
CA TRP A 348 -21.02 10.93 18.04
C TRP A 348 -19.62 10.40 17.81
N VAL A 349 -18.79 10.32 18.87
CA VAL A 349 -17.47 9.65 18.82
C VAL A 349 -17.63 8.21 18.35
N THR A 350 -18.58 7.49 18.95
CA THR A 350 -18.90 6.10 18.57
C THR A 350 -19.32 6.01 17.11
N LEU A 351 -20.20 6.88 16.64
CA LEU A 351 -20.65 6.89 15.25
C LEU A 351 -19.47 7.08 14.28
N ILE A 352 -18.58 8.06 14.55
CA ILE A 352 -17.40 8.31 13.72
C ILE A 352 -16.48 7.08 13.72
N LEU A 353 -16.17 6.51 14.87
CA LEU A 353 -15.32 5.34 14.97
C LEU A 353 -15.92 4.12 14.24
N VAL A 354 -17.23 3.91 14.31
CA VAL A 354 -17.93 2.85 13.54
C VAL A 354 -17.79 3.08 12.04
N ILE A 355 -17.96 4.31 11.56
CA ILE A 355 -17.75 4.64 10.13
C ILE A 355 -16.31 4.33 9.72
N ILE A 356 -15.31 4.75 10.51
CA ILE A 356 -13.90 4.48 10.25
C ILE A 356 -13.63 2.96 10.22
N VAL A 357 -14.16 2.20 11.17
CA VAL A 357 -14.03 0.72 11.20
C VAL A 357 -14.61 0.09 9.94
N ILE A 358 -15.76 0.54 9.45
CA ILE A 358 -16.36 0.04 8.20
C ILE A 358 -15.45 0.33 7.00
N ILE A 359 -14.86 1.54 6.92
CA ILE A 359 -13.93 1.90 5.86
C ILE A 359 -12.66 1.04 5.94
N LEU A 360 -12.09 0.86 7.13
CA LEU A 360 -10.90 0.05 7.34
C LEU A 360 -11.13 -1.45 7.06
N ILE A 361 -12.32 -1.97 7.32
CA ILE A 361 -12.70 -3.33 6.86
C ILE A 361 -12.69 -3.38 5.34
N GLY A 362 -13.24 -2.38 4.65
CA GLY A 362 -13.19 -2.25 3.19
C GLY A 362 -11.76 -2.16 2.67
N SER A 363 -10.90 -1.39 3.35
CA SER A 363 -9.45 -1.31 3.07
C SER A 363 -8.77 -2.68 3.21
N ASN A 364 -9.06 -3.43 4.27
CA ASN A 364 -8.50 -4.77 4.47
C ASN A 364 -8.94 -5.78 3.41
N ILE A 365 -10.20 -5.73 2.93
CA ILE A 365 -10.66 -6.54 1.79
C ILE A 365 -9.81 -6.24 0.55
N THR A 366 -9.53 -4.97 0.31
CA THR A 366 -8.73 -4.48 -0.81
C THR A 366 -7.28 -4.93 -0.70
N PHE A 367 -6.68 -4.67 0.46
CA PHE A 367 -5.26 -4.98 0.71
C PHE A 367 -4.99 -6.49 0.70
N LEU A 368 -5.89 -7.32 1.27
CA LEU A 368 -5.83 -8.78 1.18
C LEU A 368 -5.88 -9.25 -0.28
N SER A 369 -6.65 -8.57 -1.13
CA SER A 369 -6.69 -8.89 -2.56
C SER A 369 -5.33 -8.68 -3.23
N ALA A 370 -4.66 -7.52 -2.99
CA ALA A 370 -3.32 -7.26 -3.52
C ALA A 370 -2.27 -8.23 -2.95
N THR A 371 -2.27 -8.44 -1.63
CA THR A 371 -1.34 -9.33 -0.93
C THR A 371 -1.41 -10.78 -1.45
N SER A 372 -2.62 -11.27 -1.69
CA SER A 372 -2.80 -12.62 -2.22
C SER A 372 -2.32 -12.76 -3.66
N ARG A 373 -2.36 -11.68 -4.49
CA ARG A 373 -1.83 -11.70 -5.86
C ARG A 373 -0.30 -11.65 -5.88
N ASP A 374 0.32 -10.88 -4.98
CA ASP A 374 1.78 -10.90 -4.82
C ASP A 374 2.28 -12.32 -4.46
N LEU A 375 1.71 -12.92 -3.41
CA LEU A 375 2.08 -14.27 -2.99
C LEU A 375 1.82 -15.31 -4.08
N TYR A 376 0.69 -15.22 -4.79
CA TYR A 376 0.36 -16.06 -5.94
C TYR A 376 1.38 -15.89 -7.07
N ALA A 377 1.71 -14.66 -7.45
CA ALA A 377 2.66 -14.39 -8.53
C ALA A 377 4.05 -14.94 -8.18
N PHE A 378 4.51 -14.75 -6.95
CA PHE A 378 5.80 -15.26 -6.49
C PHE A 378 5.81 -16.81 -6.37
N ALA A 379 4.70 -17.41 -5.96
CA ALA A 379 4.52 -18.86 -5.98
C ALA A 379 4.51 -19.43 -7.41
N ARG A 380 3.87 -18.76 -8.37
CA ARG A 380 3.86 -19.14 -9.78
C ARG A 380 5.26 -19.23 -10.38
N ASP A 381 6.23 -18.48 -9.81
CA ASP A 381 7.64 -18.49 -10.19
C ASP A 381 8.50 -19.43 -9.33
N ASP A 382 7.93 -20.33 -8.55
CA ASP A 382 8.63 -21.23 -7.62
C ASP A 382 9.46 -20.50 -6.55
N GLY A 383 9.04 -19.28 -6.15
CA GLY A 383 9.74 -18.44 -5.18
C GLY A 383 9.54 -18.83 -3.71
N VAL A 384 8.48 -19.53 -3.38
CA VAL A 384 8.10 -19.91 -2.00
C VAL A 384 7.94 -21.41 -1.83
N PRO A 385 8.02 -21.94 -0.60
CA PRO A 385 7.61 -23.33 -0.32
C PRO A 385 6.15 -23.58 -0.71
N PHE A 386 5.82 -24.79 -1.10
CA PHE A 386 4.47 -25.21 -1.53
C PHE A 386 3.93 -24.43 -2.75
N SER A 387 4.80 -23.94 -3.61
CA SER A 387 4.48 -23.14 -4.80
C SER A 387 3.36 -23.74 -5.65
N GLY A 388 3.40 -25.04 -5.93
CA GLY A 388 2.37 -25.70 -6.74
C GLY A 388 0.96 -25.69 -6.14
N TRP A 389 0.82 -25.52 -4.81
CA TRP A 389 -0.46 -25.36 -4.14
C TRP A 389 -0.86 -23.88 -4.06
N LEU A 390 0.08 -23.00 -3.75
CA LEU A 390 -0.16 -21.55 -3.63
C LEU A 390 -0.50 -20.91 -4.98
N ALA A 391 0.09 -21.39 -6.07
CA ALA A 391 -0.16 -20.92 -7.44
C ALA A 391 -1.45 -21.45 -8.07
N GLN A 392 -2.35 -22.06 -7.29
CA GLN A 392 -3.64 -22.55 -7.81
C GLN A 392 -4.70 -21.45 -7.72
N LEU A 393 -5.44 -21.28 -8.83
CA LEU A 393 -6.63 -20.43 -8.86
C LEU A 393 -7.88 -21.24 -8.51
N SER A 394 -8.81 -20.62 -7.80
CA SER A 394 -10.13 -21.17 -7.51
C SER A 394 -10.89 -21.44 -8.82
N LYS A 395 -11.40 -22.65 -9.03
CA LYS A 395 -12.13 -23.04 -10.24
C LYS A 395 -13.39 -22.21 -10.49
N ARG A 396 -14.05 -21.71 -9.44
CA ARG A 396 -15.31 -20.97 -9.51
C ARG A 396 -15.12 -19.47 -9.72
N GLN A 397 -14.09 -18.88 -9.10
CA GLN A 397 -13.92 -17.43 -9.02
C GLN A 397 -12.65 -16.95 -9.73
N GLN A 398 -11.74 -17.87 -10.09
CA GLN A 398 -10.44 -17.56 -10.72
C GLN A 398 -9.60 -16.56 -9.89
N VAL A 399 -9.65 -16.71 -8.56
CA VAL A 399 -8.84 -15.93 -7.61
C VAL A 399 -7.87 -16.85 -6.85
N PRO A 400 -6.73 -16.35 -6.36
CA PRO A 400 -5.74 -17.15 -5.64
C PRO A 400 -6.17 -17.43 -4.18
N GLN A 401 -7.18 -18.30 -4.02
CA GLN A 401 -7.79 -18.60 -2.73
C GLN A 401 -6.79 -19.17 -1.71
N ASN A 402 -5.87 -20.04 -2.14
CA ASN A 402 -4.89 -20.64 -1.25
C ASN A 402 -3.90 -19.60 -0.70
N ALA A 403 -3.46 -18.66 -1.55
CA ALA A 403 -2.63 -17.55 -1.11
C ALA A 403 -3.38 -16.63 -0.13
N ALA A 404 -4.68 -16.37 -0.36
CA ALA A 404 -5.51 -15.60 0.55
C ALA A 404 -5.67 -16.30 1.93
N ILE A 405 -5.85 -17.63 1.96
CA ILE A 405 -5.91 -18.41 3.22
C ILE A 405 -4.59 -18.25 4.01
N VAL A 406 -3.45 -18.43 3.33
CA VAL A 406 -2.13 -18.29 3.98
C VAL A 406 -1.94 -16.88 4.52
N THR A 407 -2.33 -15.85 3.76
CA THR A 407 -2.31 -14.45 4.23
C THR A 407 -3.15 -14.25 5.48
N CYS A 408 -4.37 -14.81 5.52
CA CYS A 408 -5.22 -14.75 6.71
C CYS A 408 -4.59 -15.43 7.93
N VAL A 409 -3.97 -16.60 7.74
CA VAL A 409 -3.27 -17.32 8.83
C VAL A 409 -2.08 -16.52 9.34
N ILE A 410 -1.25 -15.95 8.45
CA ILE A 410 -0.10 -15.11 8.84
C ILE A 410 -0.58 -13.87 9.58
N SER A 411 -1.62 -13.20 9.09
CA SER A 411 -2.18 -12.01 9.73
C SER A 411 -2.69 -12.31 11.14
N PHE A 412 -3.35 -13.45 11.33
CA PHE A 412 -3.76 -13.91 12.64
C PHE A 412 -2.57 -14.20 13.58
N LEU A 413 -1.55 -14.92 13.09
CA LEU A 413 -0.35 -15.22 13.88
C LEU A 413 0.40 -13.94 14.30
N LEU A 414 0.53 -12.96 13.40
CA LEU A 414 1.14 -11.67 13.72
C LEU A 414 0.31 -10.87 14.73
N ALA A 415 -1.02 -10.92 14.61
CA ALA A 415 -1.91 -10.26 15.58
C ALA A 415 -1.85 -10.89 16.98
N LEU A 416 -1.50 -12.17 17.11
CA LEU A 416 -1.29 -12.80 18.43
C LEU A 416 -0.11 -12.20 19.20
N ILE A 417 0.87 -11.62 18.51
CA ILE A 417 2.02 -10.95 19.14
C ILE A 417 1.52 -9.79 20.01
N TYR A 418 0.41 -9.15 19.63
CA TYR A 418 -0.19 -8.05 20.38
C TYR A 418 -0.66 -8.46 21.79
N ILE A 419 -0.97 -9.75 22.03
CA ILE A 419 -1.35 -10.25 23.36
C ILE A 419 -0.19 -10.11 24.35
N GLY A 420 1.04 -10.26 23.88
CA GLY A 420 2.25 -10.23 24.70
C GLY A 420 3.02 -8.90 24.69
N SER A 421 2.63 -7.94 23.84
CA SER A 421 3.41 -6.71 23.65
C SER A 421 2.57 -5.57 23.10
N ASP A 422 2.47 -4.49 23.86
CA ASP A 422 1.77 -3.26 23.45
C ASP A 422 2.49 -2.52 22.30
N VAL A 423 3.79 -2.78 22.10
CA VAL A 423 4.59 -2.20 21.01
C VAL A 423 4.48 -2.98 19.70
N ALA A 424 3.74 -4.10 19.68
CA ALA A 424 3.59 -4.95 18.50
C ALA A 424 3.03 -4.18 17.28
N PHE A 425 2.09 -3.27 17.51
CA PHE A 425 1.53 -2.44 16.46
C PHE A 425 2.60 -1.62 15.72
N TYR A 426 3.49 -0.95 16.46
CA TYR A 426 4.57 -0.14 15.89
C TYR A 426 5.66 -1.01 15.26
N ALA A 427 5.96 -2.17 15.83
CA ALA A 427 6.91 -3.11 15.25
C ALA A 427 6.42 -3.66 13.90
N ILE A 428 5.13 -3.98 13.76
CA ILE A 428 4.52 -4.44 12.51
C ILE A 428 4.47 -3.29 11.49
N THR A 429 4.15 -2.06 11.92
CA THR A 429 4.19 -0.85 11.07
C THR A 429 5.58 -0.60 10.51
N SER A 430 6.61 -0.65 11.37
CA SER A 430 7.99 -0.48 10.93
C SER A 430 8.42 -1.60 10.00
N LEU A 431 8.07 -2.85 10.28
CA LEU A 431 8.40 -4.01 9.43
C LEU A 431 7.77 -3.87 8.04
N PHE A 432 6.49 -3.50 7.96
CA PHE A 432 5.81 -3.21 6.71
C PHE A 432 6.54 -2.13 5.92
N THR A 433 6.85 -1.00 6.58
CA THR A 433 7.50 0.16 5.97
C THR A 433 8.90 -0.16 5.46
N VAL A 434 9.77 -0.77 6.28
CA VAL A 434 11.16 -1.06 5.87
C VAL A 434 11.22 -2.12 4.78
N ALA A 435 10.37 -3.14 4.82
CA ALA A 435 10.37 -4.19 3.81
C ALA A 435 9.89 -3.66 2.44
N LEU A 436 8.88 -2.78 2.39
CA LEU A 436 8.48 -2.10 1.14
C LEU A 436 9.57 -1.14 0.64
N LEU A 437 10.14 -0.31 1.51
CA LEU A 437 11.21 0.61 1.12
C LEU A 437 12.41 -0.13 0.51
N GLN A 438 12.79 -1.28 1.07
CA GLN A 438 13.84 -2.10 0.48
C GLN A 438 13.47 -2.57 -0.93
N CYS A 439 12.22 -3.01 -1.16
CA CYS A 439 11.75 -3.42 -2.49
C CYS A 439 11.75 -2.25 -3.48
N TYR A 440 11.34 -1.05 -3.04
CA TYR A 440 11.35 0.16 -3.87
C TYR A 440 12.77 0.56 -4.25
N VAL A 441 13.67 0.68 -3.26
CA VAL A 441 15.07 1.05 -3.49
C VAL A 441 15.76 0.05 -4.41
N LEU A 442 15.52 -1.25 -4.20
CA LEU A 442 16.14 -2.30 -5.00
C LEU A 442 15.64 -2.27 -6.45
N SER A 443 14.33 -2.20 -6.67
CA SER A 443 13.76 -2.18 -8.02
C SER A 443 14.15 -0.91 -8.80
N ILE A 444 14.09 0.25 -8.13
CA ILE A 444 14.49 1.53 -8.75
C ILE A 444 16.01 1.58 -8.96
N GLY A 445 16.81 1.02 -8.07
CA GLY A 445 18.26 0.88 -8.26
C GLY A 445 18.60 0.01 -9.48
N CYS A 446 17.84 -1.06 -9.72
CA CYS A 446 18.03 -1.92 -10.89
C CYS A 446 17.69 -1.19 -12.20
N ILE A 447 16.57 -0.46 -12.28
CA ILE A 447 16.25 0.31 -13.49
C ILE A 447 17.22 1.47 -13.71
N LEU A 448 17.66 2.15 -12.65
CA LEU A 448 18.70 3.18 -12.72
C LEU A 448 20.00 2.63 -13.31
N TRP A 449 20.47 1.50 -12.79
CA TRP A 449 21.63 0.82 -13.34
C TRP A 449 21.43 0.46 -14.82
N ARG A 450 20.28 -0.13 -15.17
CA ARG A 450 19.94 -0.52 -16.54
C ARG A 450 19.92 0.69 -17.48
N ARG A 451 19.36 1.80 -17.03
CA ARG A 451 19.26 3.05 -17.79
C ARG A 451 20.64 3.67 -18.09
N ILE A 452 21.59 3.53 -17.14
CA ILE A 452 22.95 4.06 -17.31
C ILE A 452 23.80 3.10 -18.15
N ALA A 453 23.77 1.80 -17.86
CA ALA A 453 24.66 0.81 -18.47
C ALA A 453 24.16 0.32 -19.84
N HIS A 454 22.83 0.23 -20.04
CA HIS A 454 22.22 -0.38 -21.22
C HIS A 454 20.91 0.35 -21.63
N PRO A 455 20.95 1.65 -21.97
CA PRO A 455 19.75 2.46 -22.20
C PRO A 455 18.86 1.92 -23.33
N ASP A 456 19.46 1.36 -24.38
CA ASP A 456 18.73 0.85 -25.55
C ASP A 456 17.95 -0.45 -25.29
N THR A 457 18.11 -1.04 -24.11
CA THR A 457 17.44 -2.30 -23.72
C THR A 457 16.21 -2.09 -22.85
N LEU A 458 15.84 -0.83 -22.58
CA LEU A 458 14.62 -0.54 -21.82
C LEU A 458 13.38 -0.82 -22.69
N PRO A 459 12.37 -1.52 -22.14
CA PRO A 459 11.12 -1.75 -22.85
C PRO A 459 10.39 -0.43 -23.15
N TYR A 460 9.60 -0.45 -24.22
CA TYR A 460 8.68 0.65 -24.50
C TYR A 460 7.64 0.79 -23.38
N ALA A 461 7.35 2.02 -22.97
CA ALA A 461 6.34 2.35 -21.99
C ALA A 461 5.50 3.55 -22.44
N PRO A 462 4.15 3.45 -22.43
CA PRO A 462 3.27 4.60 -22.67
C PRO A 462 3.49 5.76 -21.69
N PHE A 463 3.86 5.45 -20.43
CA PHE A 463 4.33 6.41 -19.44
C PHE A 463 5.85 6.25 -19.29
N SER A 464 6.61 7.25 -19.71
CA SER A 464 8.08 7.24 -19.65
C SER A 464 8.62 8.56 -19.10
N LEU A 465 9.65 8.46 -18.26
CA LEU A 465 10.38 9.61 -17.72
C LEU A 465 11.36 10.24 -18.72
N GLY A 466 11.66 9.54 -19.82
CA GLY A 466 12.54 10.03 -20.88
C GLY A 466 13.90 10.49 -20.35
N GLN A 467 14.30 11.72 -20.69
CA GLN A 467 15.56 12.34 -20.23
C GLN A 467 15.63 12.57 -18.71
N TRP A 468 14.49 12.67 -18.04
CA TRP A 468 14.41 12.82 -16.58
C TRP A 468 14.56 11.49 -15.83
N GLY A 469 14.64 10.37 -16.52
CA GLY A 469 14.70 9.05 -15.89
C GLY A 469 15.90 8.88 -14.95
N VAL A 470 17.13 9.28 -15.36
CA VAL A 470 18.32 9.18 -14.50
C VAL A 470 18.19 10.06 -13.26
N PRO A 471 17.93 11.39 -13.34
CA PRO A 471 17.83 12.21 -12.15
C PRO A 471 16.68 11.81 -11.22
N VAL A 472 15.52 11.41 -11.76
CA VAL A 472 14.38 10.96 -10.94
C VAL A 472 14.69 9.64 -10.24
N ASN A 473 15.20 8.63 -10.95
CA ASN A 473 15.57 7.36 -10.33
C ASN A 473 16.69 7.54 -9.29
N SER A 474 17.67 8.44 -9.52
CA SER A 474 18.73 8.74 -8.55
C SER A 474 18.17 9.39 -7.28
N ALA A 475 17.29 10.39 -7.42
CA ALA A 475 16.61 11.02 -6.29
C ALA A 475 15.77 10.01 -5.51
N ALA A 476 15.07 9.09 -6.20
CA ALA A 476 14.27 8.05 -5.60
C ALA A 476 15.12 7.06 -4.77
N VAL A 477 16.27 6.62 -5.30
CA VAL A 477 17.18 5.72 -4.57
C VAL A 477 17.76 6.41 -3.34
N LEU A 478 18.22 7.67 -3.47
CA LEU A 478 18.77 8.43 -2.36
C LEU A 478 17.74 8.65 -1.25
N TYR A 479 16.55 9.13 -1.61
CA TYR A 479 15.50 9.40 -0.63
C TYR A 479 14.93 8.11 -0.01
N GLY A 480 14.74 7.08 -0.82
CA GLY A 480 14.29 5.78 -0.33
C GLY A 480 15.28 5.14 0.64
N THR A 481 16.59 5.23 0.37
CA THR A 481 17.64 4.73 1.27
C THR A 481 17.69 5.54 2.57
N TRP A 482 17.52 6.86 2.49
CA TRP A 482 17.43 7.72 3.66
C TRP A 482 16.20 7.37 4.53
N SER A 483 15.05 7.22 3.92
CA SER A 483 13.82 6.80 4.62
C SER A 483 13.95 5.41 5.23
N PHE A 484 14.56 4.45 4.50
CA PHE A 484 14.83 3.10 4.98
C PHE A 484 15.72 3.10 6.23
N PHE A 485 16.76 3.93 6.27
CA PHE A 485 17.64 4.06 7.44
C PHE A 485 16.87 4.55 8.67
N TRP A 486 16.06 5.61 8.53
CA TRP A 486 15.35 6.19 9.67
C TRP A 486 14.18 5.32 10.16
N ALA A 487 13.63 4.47 9.34
CA ALA A 487 12.53 3.59 9.72
C ALA A 487 12.92 2.46 10.70
N PHE A 488 14.22 2.26 10.96
CA PHE A 488 14.72 1.28 11.93
C PHE A 488 14.93 1.80 13.35
N TRP A 489 14.79 3.10 13.57
CA TRP A 489 15.09 3.68 14.87
C TRP A 489 14.02 3.36 15.91
N PRO A 490 14.43 3.12 17.19
CA PRO A 490 13.50 3.00 18.31
C PRO A 490 12.86 4.34 18.63
N GLN A 491 11.75 4.34 19.38
CA GLN A 491 10.98 5.56 19.64
C GLN A 491 11.47 6.36 20.86
N SER A 492 12.32 5.81 21.72
CA SER A 492 12.77 6.50 22.93
C SER A 492 14.15 6.05 23.39
N TYR A 493 14.79 6.90 24.19
CA TYR A 493 16.06 6.63 24.84
C TYR A 493 15.91 6.80 26.37
N PRO A 494 16.50 5.90 27.21
CA PRO A 494 17.30 4.73 26.82
C PRO A 494 16.46 3.63 26.19
N VAL A 495 17.06 2.92 25.23
CA VAL A 495 16.39 1.83 24.51
C VAL A 495 16.18 0.65 25.43
N THR A 496 14.93 0.33 25.74
CA THR A 496 14.55 -0.87 26.51
C THR A 496 14.21 -2.02 25.57
N ALA A 497 14.12 -3.25 26.08
CA ALA A 497 13.67 -4.40 25.29
C ALA A 497 12.24 -4.22 24.75
N GLU A 498 11.39 -3.52 25.49
CA GLU A 498 10.01 -3.21 25.09
C GLU A 498 9.98 -2.09 24.05
N GLY A 499 10.78 -1.02 24.21
CA GLY A 499 10.86 0.12 23.29
C GLY A 499 11.77 -0.11 22.07
N PHE A 500 12.41 -1.29 21.96
CA PHE A 500 13.26 -1.62 20.81
C PHE A 500 12.43 -1.78 19.52
N ASN A 501 12.96 -1.26 18.39
CA ASN A 501 12.32 -1.48 17.11
C ASN A 501 12.59 -2.90 16.58
N TRP A 502 11.71 -3.83 16.90
CA TRP A 502 11.81 -5.24 16.54
C TRP A 502 11.71 -5.50 15.03
N ALA A 503 11.34 -4.51 14.23
CA ALA A 503 11.40 -4.63 12.78
C ALA A 503 12.81 -4.91 12.26
N SER A 504 13.86 -4.39 12.93
CA SER A 504 15.26 -4.61 12.54
C SER A 504 15.65 -6.10 12.53
N PRO A 505 15.56 -6.84 13.64
CA PRO A 505 15.90 -8.26 13.63
C PRO A 505 14.93 -9.11 12.82
N LEU A 506 13.65 -8.78 12.78
CA LEU A 506 12.65 -9.52 11.99
C LEU A 506 12.94 -9.39 10.49
N PHE A 507 13.20 -8.18 10.01
CA PHE A 507 13.57 -7.94 8.61
C PHE A 507 14.87 -8.66 8.24
N MET A 508 15.92 -8.51 9.06
CA MET A 508 17.20 -9.18 8.81
C MET A 508 17.05 -10.70 8.83
N ALA A 509 16.31 -11.26 9.78
CA ALA A 509 16.02 -12.70 9.85
C ALA A 509 15.31 -13.20 8.58
N ALA A 510 14.34 -12.44 8.07
CA ALA A 510 13.63 -12.77 6.83
C ALA A 510 14.56 -12.73 5.61
N VAL A 511 15.42 -11.72 5.50
CA VAL A 511 16.43 -11.63 4.41
C VAL A 511 17.42 -12.80 4.49
N PHE A 512 17.94 -13.12 5.67
CA PHE A 512 18.83 -14.26 5.85
C PHE A 512 18.13 -15.59 5.54
N ALA A 513 16.90 -15.77 5.99
CA ALA A 513 16.10 -16.96 5.67
C ALA A 513 15.88 -17.09 4.14
N ALA A 514 15.59 -15.98 3.46
CA ALA A 514 15.47 -15.95 2.01
C ALA A 514 16.78 -16.35 1.33
N LEU A 515 17.94 -15.82 1.75
CA LEU A 515 19.25 -16.16 1.19
C LEU A 515 19.63 -17.63 1.44
N ILE A 516 19.37 -18.14 2.65
CA ILE A 516 19.60 -19.56 2.99
C ILE A 516 18.72 -20.45 2.14
N ASN A 517 17.42 -20.13 2.03
CA ASN A 517 16.49 -20.90 1.20
C ASN A 517 16.86 -20.82 -0.29
N TYR A 518 17.34 -19.67 -0.76
CA TYR A 518 17.88 -19.54 -2.10
C TYR A 518 19.09 -20.47 -2.32
N ALA A 519 20.03 -20.50 -1.39
CA ALA A 519 21.23 -21.35 -1.51
C ALA A 519 20.89 -22.85 -1.54
N ILE A 520 19.90 -23.29 -0.75
CA ILE A 520 19.53 -24.71 -0.60
C ILE A 520 18.56 -25.15 -1.72
N HIS A 521 17.52 -24.40 -1.98
CA HIS A 521 16.41 -24.77 -2.88
C HIS A 521 16.27 -23.83 -4.09
N GLY A 522 16.29 -22.50 -3.86
CA GLY A 522 15.97 -21.50 -4.86
C GLY A 522 16.88 -21.57 -6.08
N ARG A 523 18.19 -21.77 -5.91
CA ARG A 523 19.16 -21.91 -7.02
C ARG A 523 18.78 -23.01 -8.02
N LYS A 524 18.03 -24.03 -7.58
CA LYS A 524 17.64 -25.18 -8.41
C LYS A 524 16.27 -25.03 -9.04
N LYS A 525 15.34 -24.30 -8.41
CA LYS A 525 13.93 -24.22 -8.81
C LYS A 525 13.51 -22.84 -9.32
N TYR A 526 13.99 -21.78 -8.68
CA TYR A 526 13.66 -20.41 -9.05
C TYR A 526 14.55 -19.93 -10.20
N PHE A 527 14.00 -19.86 -11.40
CA PHE A 527 14.74 -19.36 -12.59
C PHE A 527 14.55 -17.85 -12.80
N GLY A 528 13.57 -17.26 -12.10
CA GLY A 528 13.17 -15.87 -12.22
C GLY A 528 12.28 -15.62 -13.45
N PRO A 529 11.37 -14.62 -13.38
CA PRO A 529 10.44 -14.33 -14.48
C PRO A 529 11.14 -13.89 -15.79
N VAL A 530 12.37 -13.38 -15.73
CA VAL A 530 13.14 -12.95 -16.92
C VAL A 530 13.39 -14.09 -17.91
N SER A 531 13.54 -15.34 -17.45
CA SER A 531 13.71 -16.48 -18.35
C SER A 531 12.52 -16.68 -19.28
N LEU A 532 11.37 -16.09 -18.96
CA LEU A 532 10.12 -16.16 -19.72
C LEU A 532 9.91 -14.93 -20.61
N VAL A 533 10.65 -13.82 -20.38
CA VAL A 533 10.50 -12.58 -21.13
C VAL A 533 11.00 -12.76 -22.56
N GLU A 534 10.13 -12.42 -23.53
CA GLU A 534 10.45 -12.52 -24.95
C GLU A 534 11.62 -11.61 -25.34
N GLY A 535 12.53 -12.09 -26.18
CA GLY A 535 13.74 -11.37 -26.58
C GLY A 535 14.94 -11.54 -25.66
N ARG A 536 14.78 -12.14 -24.46
CA ARG A 536 15.89 -12.42 -23.52
C ARG A 536 16.17 -13.91 -23.33
N LYS A 537 15.41 -14.79 -23.97
CA LYS A 537 15.59 -16.24 -23.89
C LYS A 537 16.94 -16.73 -24.44
N ASN A 538 17.58 -15.96 -25.33
CA ASN A 538 18.79 -16.31 -26.06
C ASN A 538 20.00 -15.43 -25.67
N GLU A 539 19.89 -14.57 -24.70
CA GLU A 539 21.01 -13.79 -24.17
C GLU A 539 21.55 -14.50 -22.91
#